data_dbf41a424e6c64c070519b48a89a86c6
#
_entry.id   dbf41a424e6c64c070519b48a89a86c6
#
_cell.length_a   1.000
_cell.length_b   1.000
_cell.length_c   1.000
_cell.angle_alpha   90.00
_cell.angle_beta   90.00
_cell.angle_gamma   90.00
#
_symmetry.space_group_name_H-M   'P 1'
#
loop_
_entity.id
_entity.type
_entity.pdbx_description
1 polymer ?
#
loop_
_entity_poly.entity_id
_entity_poly.type
_entity_poly.pdbx_seq_one_letter_code
_entity_poly.pdbx_strand_id
1 'polypeptide(L)'
;VTMAAADPERYGHIMEEAHVSIAAFGGTFLMMVALTYFIDDRKDVDWFATLECRLRQCASIRGIEIAIVLAMIIAFSSFLPRHEAATFLFAGAAGLLTFLGVEILGHVLDSSRDARRMVRQGGLGAFLYLEMLDASFSFDGVIGAFALTRNLFLIAIGLGIGAMYVRSVTIMLVEMGTLSKFRYLEHGAFYSILLLALIMYAQSFMHIPEVVTGLVGVVLILLSLRSSLVHNRLHQRS
;
A
#
# COMPACT_ATOMS: atom_id res chain seq x y z
N VAL A 1 17.77 -14.10 -9.19
CA VAL A 1 17.32 -15.50 -9.25
C VAL A 1 18.51 -16.45 -9.13
N THR A 2 19.56 -16.33 -9.93
CA THR A 2 20.74 -17.23 -9.89
C THR A 2 21.46 -17.19 -8.53
N MET A 3 21.63 -16.01 -7.93
CA MET A 3 22.27 -15.84 -6.63
C MET A 3 21.39 -16.40 -5.48
N ALA A 4 20.08 -16.17 -5.51
CA ALA A 4 19.16 -16.70 -4.51
C ALA A 4 19.06 -18.24 -4.53
N ALA A 5 19.28 -18.86 -5.71
CA ALA A 5 19.32 -20.31 -5.84
C ALA A 5 20.71 -20.90 -5.50
N ALA A 6 21.80 -20.15 -5.76
CA ALA A 6 23.16 -20.63 -5.54
C ALA A 6 23.65 -20.41 -4.11
N ASP A 7 23.23 -19.31 -3.46
CA ASP A 7 23.64 -18.92 -2.10
C ASP A 7 22.48 -18.22 -1.37
N PRO A 8 21.52 -18.99 -0.84
CA PRO A 8 20.34 -18.43 -0.16
C PRO A 8 20.69 -17.64 1.12
N GLU A 9 21.80 -17.99 1.79
CA GLU A 9 22.23 -17.27 3.01
C GLU A 9 22.69 -15.86 2.69
N ARG A 10 23.52 -15.73 1.67
CA ARG A 10 24.01 -14.42 1.22
C ARG A 10 22.88 -13.57 0.64
N TYR A 11 21.92 -14.19 -0.05
CA TYR A 11 20.74 -13.48 -0.54
C TYR A 11 19.86 -12.96 0.60
N GLY A 12 19.61 -13.78 1.64
CA GLY A 12 18.90 -13.37 2.84
C GLY A 12 19.57 -12.16 3.53
N HIS A 13 20.89 -12.18 3.64
CA HIS A 13 21.66 -11.08 4.25
C HIS A 13 21.55 -9.77 3.45
N ILE A 14 21.57 -9.84 2.12
CA ILE A 14 21.37 -8.67 1.26
C ILE A 14 19.94 -8.11 1.43
N MET A 15 18.95 -8.97 1.60
CA MET A 15 17.57 -8.55 1.84
C MET A 15 17.41 -7.85 3.19
N GLU A 16 18.07 -8.37 4.24
CA GLU A 16 18.11 -7.71 5.56
C GLU A 16 18.80 -6.33 5.49
N GLU A 17 19.92 -6.22 4.78
CA GLU A 17 20.61 -4.95 4.56
C GLU A 17 19.78 -3.93 3.77
N ALA A 18 18.97 -4.42 2.83
CA ALA A 18 18.08 -3.59 2.02
C ALA A 18 16.79 -3.19 2.75
N HIS A 19 16.50 -3.76 3.93
CA HIS A 19 15.24 -3.59 4.65
C HIS A 19 14.85 -2.12 4.86
N VAL A 20 15.78 -1.26 5.31
CA VAL A 20 15.52 0.18 5.53
C VAL A 20 15.14 0.88 4.23
N SER A 21 15.83 0.57 3.12
CA SER A 21 15.52 1.15 1.81
C SER A 21 14.14 0.73 1.30
N ILE A 22 13.82 -0.55 1.46
CA ILE A 22 12.54 -1.12 1.01
C ILE A 22 11.38 -0.57 1.84
N ALA A 23 11.55 -0.53 3.17
CA ALA A 23 10.56 0.02 4.08
C ALA A 23 10.30 1.53 3.83
N ALA A 24 11.35 2.31 3.58
CA ALA A 24 11.23 3.72 3.24
C ALA A 24 10.55 3.93 1.89
N PHE A 25 10.96 3.20 0.84
CA PHE A 25 10.40 3.30 -0.50
C PHE A 25 8.92 2.88 -0.51
N GLY A 26 8.64 1.66 -0.06
CA GLY A 26 7.28 1.10 -0.06
C GLY A 26 6.35 1.86 0.87
N GLY A 27 6.80 2.19 2.08
CA GLY A 27 6.03 2.98 3.04
C GLY A 27 5.67 4.37 2.49
N THR A 28 6.60 5.04 1.79
CA THR A 28 6.32 6.33 1.13
C THR A 28 5.30 6.18 0.01
N PHE A 29 5.47 5.18 -0.86
CA PHE A 29 4.53 4.92 -1.95
C PHE A 29 3.12 4.65 -1.43
N LEU A 30 2.96 3.77 -0.44
CA LEU A 30 1.68 3.45 0.18
C LEU A 30 1.07 4.64 0.93
N MET A 31 1.90 5.46 1.59
CA MET A 31 1.45 6.69 2.24
C MET A 31 0.84 7.66 1.24
N MET A 32 1.47 7.85 0.07
CA MET A 32 0.92 8.67 -1.02
C MET A 32 -0.41 8.12 -1.51
N VAL A 33 -0.49 6.80 -1.76
CA VAL A 33 -1.75 6.13 -2.17
C VAL A 33 -2.88 6.42 -1.19
N ALA A 34 -2.63 6.24 0.11
CA ALA A 34 -3.64 6.45 1.13
C ALA A 34 -4.03 7.93 1.27
N LEU A 35 -3.06 8.85 1.31
CA LEU A 35 -3.34 10.28 1.45
C LEU A 35 -4.07 10.85 0.24
N THR A 36 -3.71 10.46 -0.97
CA THR A 36 -4.41 10.88 -2.20
C THR A 36 -5.89 10.47 -2.13
N TYR A 37 -6.20 9.26 -1.65
CA TYR A 37 -7.58 8.83 -1.45
C TYR A 37 -8.31 9.67 -0.39
N PHE A 38 -7.70 9.98 0.77
CA PHE A 38 -8.36 10.73 1.84
C PHE A 38 -8.54 12.21 1.53
N ILE A 39 -7.70 12.77 0.66
CA ILE A 39 -7.73 14.19 0.26
C ILE A 39 -8.63 14.42 -0.97
N ASP A 40 -9.07 13.38 -1.69
CA ASP A 40 -9.96 13.53 -2.86
C ASP A 40 -11.33 14.10 -2.44
N ASP A 41 -11.66 15.29 -3.00
CA ASP A 41 -12.93 16.00 -2.77
C ASP A 41 -14.14 15.30 -3.40
N ARG A 42 -13.95 14.34 -4.29
CA ARG A 42 -15.01 13.62 -5.01
C ARG A 42 -15.65 12.52 -4.19
N LYS A 43 -15.20 12.33 -2.97
CA LYS A 43 -15.60 11.28 -2.07
C LYS A 43 -16.95 11.61 -1.40
N ASP A 44 -17.96 10.80 -1.64
CA ASP A 44 -19.33 11.00 -1.11
C ASP A 44 -19.55 10.45 0.30
N VAL A 45 -18.58 9.73 0.86
CA VAL A 45 -18.74 8.98 2.10
C VAL A 45 -17.54 9.24 3.01
N ASP A 46 -17.81 9.49 4.29
CA ASP A 46 -16.80 9.55 5.33
C ASP A 46 -17.07 8.45 6.36
N TRP A 47 -16.06 7.69 6.75
CA TRP A 47 -16.15 6.71 7.83
C TRP A 47 -15.79 7.34 9.18
N PHE A 48 -14.70 8.10 9.23
CA PHE A 48 -14.32 8.93 10.37
C PHE A 48 -14.48 10.41 10.01
N ALA A 49 -15.73 10.90 10.06
CA ALA A 49 -16.10 12.24 9.59
C ALA A 49 -15.20 13.37 10.13
N THR A 50 -14.77 13.30 11.41
CA THR A 50 -13.94 14.34 12.02
C THR A 50 -12.54 14.40 11.44
N LEU A 51 -11.91 13.24 11.17
CA LEU A 51 -10.56 13.15 10.62
C LEU A 51 -10.55 13.46 9.12
N GLU A 52 -11.48 12.84 8.40
CA GLU A 52 -11.57 12.97 6.95
C GLU A 52 -12.00 14.39 6.55
N CYS A 53 -12.90 15.02 7.31
CA CYS A 53 -13.27 16.43 7.10
C CYS A 53 -12.07 17.37 7.28
N ARG A 54 -11.22 17.15 8.28
CA ARG A 54 -9.99 17.95 8.46
C ARG A 54 -9.00 17.76 7.33
N LEU A 55 -8.79 16.52 6.89
CA LEU A 55 -7.92 16.23 5.73
C LEU A 55 -8.47 16.86 4.45
N ARG A 56 -9.79 16.81 4.25
CA ARG A 56 -10.45 17.41 3.08
C ARG A 56 -10.39 18.95 3.11
N GLN A 57 -10.45 19.61 4.28
CA GLN A 57 -10.21 21.05 4.39
C GLN A 57 -8.81 21.44 3.91
N CYS A 58 -7.84 20.54 4.03
CA CYS A 58 -6.50 20.74 3.48
C CYS A 58 -6.42 20.50 1.97
N ALA A 59 -7.41 19.84 1.36
CA ALA A 59 -7.46 19.55 -0.09
C ALA A 59 -7.45 20.81 -0.98
N SER A 60 -7.83 21.96 -0.42
CA SER A 60 -7.72 23.25 -1.13
C SER A 60 -6.28 23.66 -1.45
N ILE A 61 -5.28 23.04 -0.80
CA ILE A 61 -3.86 23.33 -1.00
C ILE A 61 -3.29 22.23 -1.90
N ARG A 62 -2.99 22.56 -3.14
CA ARG A 62 -2.37 21.61 -4.08
C ARG A 62 -1.06 21.08 -3.54
N GLY A 63 -0.89 19.76 -3.52
CA GLY A 63 0.34 19.10 -3.10
C GLY A 63 0.51 19.00 -1.58
N ILE A 64 -0.57 19.18 -0.81
CA ILE A 64 -0.52 19.00 0.65
C ILE A 64 -0.13 17.56 1.04
N GLU A 65 -0.58 16.58 0.27
CA GLU A 65 -0.22 15.16 0.41
C GLU A 65 1.29 14.96 0.30
N ILE A 66 1.92 15.62 -0.69
CA ILE A 66 3.37 15.59 -0.89
C ILE A 66 4.10 16.22 0.30
N ALA A 67 3.60 17.37 0.78
CA ALA A 67 4.19 18.05 1.93
C ALA A 67 4.10 17.21 3.21
N ILE A 68 2.96 16.54 3.45
CA ILE A 68 2.78 15.63 4.59
C ILE A 68 3.77 14.47 4.49
N VAL A 69 3.87 13.83 3.33
CA VAL A 69 4.76 12.70 3.12
C VAL A 69 6.22 13.09 3.29
N LEU A 70 6.66 14.23 2.74
CA LEU A 70 8.01 14.75 2.94
C LEU A 70 8.29 15.05 4.43
N ALA A 71 7.34 15.65 5.14
CA ALA A 71 7.46 15.90 6.57
C ALA A 71 7.60 14.58 7.36
N MET A 72 6.84 13.55 6.97
CA MET A 72 6.93 12.22 7.58
C MET A 72 8.29 11.56 7.30
N ILE A 73 8.78 11.61 6.05
CA ILE A 73 10.11 11.08 5.69
C ILE A 73 11.19 11.74 6.55
N ILE A 74 11.16 13.07 6.67
CA ILE A 74 12.13 13.83 7.49
C ILE A 74 12.00 13.48 8.98
N ALA A 75 10.77 13.41 9.50
CA ALA A 75 10.52 13.08 10.89
C ALA A 75 11.04 11.68 11.24
N PHE A 76 10.72 10.67 10.43
CA PHE A 76 11.16 9.30 10.67
C PHE A 76 12.67 9.14 10.49
N SER A 77 13.29 9.80 9.51
CA SER A 77 14.74 9.78 9.32
C SER A 77 15.49 10.33 10.53
N SER A 78 14.89 11.22 11.32
CA SER A 78 15.53 11.78 12.52
C SER A 78 15.67 10.78 13.67
N PHE A 79 14.93 9.69 13.65
CA PHE A 79 15.02 8.60 14.63
C PHE A 79 16.08 7.56 14.26
N LEU A 80 16.56 7.55 13.01
CA LEU A 80 17.55 6.59 12.53
C LEU A 80 18.98 7.05 12.80
N PRO A 81 19.94 6.10 12.91
CA PRO A 81 21.37 6.40 12.90
C PRO A 81 21.76 7.18 11.64
N ARG A 82 22.76 8.05 11.73
CA ARG A 82 23.15 8.95 10.62
C ARG A 82 23.44 8.24 9.29
N HIS A 83 23.98 7.03 9.33
CA HIS A 83 24.30 6.25 8.13
C HIS A 83 23.05 5.66 7.46
N GLU A 84 22.00 5.33 8.22
CA GLU A 84 20.72 4.82 7.70
C GLU A 84 19.76 5.94 7.32
N ALA A 85 19.82 7.08 8.03
CA ALA A 85 18.97 8.24 7.76
C ALA A 85 19.09 8.74 6.33
N ALA A 86 20.29 8.79 5.77
CA ALA A 86 20.51 9.17 4.38
C ALA A 86 19.88 8.17 3.39
N THR A 87 20.05 6.87 3.66
CA THR A 87 19.45 5.79 2.87
C THR A 87 17.94 5.86 2.91
N PHE A 88 17.36 6.07 4.10
CA PHE A 88 15.91 6.22 4.29
C PHE A 88 15.37 7.43 3.53
N LEU A 89 16.01 8.60 3.63
CA LEU A 89 15.62 9.82 2.89
C LEU A 89 15.66 9.59 1.39
N PHE A 90 16.72 8.98 0.88
CA PHE A 90 16.88 8.75 -0.56
C PHE A 90 15.85 7.74 -1.07
N ALA A 91 15.65 6.64 -0.37
CA ALA A 91 14.66 5.62 -0.72
C ALA A 91 13.23 6.15 -0.61
N GLY A 92 12.92 6.92 0.43
CA GLY A 92 11.63 7.59 0.58
C GLY A 92 11.35 8.59 -0.54
N ALA A 93 12.33 9.43 -0.88
CA ALA A 93 12.21 10.34 -2.03
C ALA A 93 12.01 9.58 -3.35
N ALA A 94 12.71 8.45 -3.55
CA ALA A 94 12.52 7.59 -4.71
C ALA A 94 11.10 7.00 -4.77
N GLY A 95 10.54 6.56 -3.62
CA GLY A 95 9.15 6.09 -3.53
C GLY A 95 8.14 7.17 -3.91
N LEU A 96 8.35 8.40 -3.41
CA LEU A 96 7.53 9.56 -3.78
C LEU A 96 7.62 9.88 -5.28
N LEU A 97 8.83 9.93 -5.83
CA LEU A 97 9.03 10.17 -7.26
C LEU A 97 8.41 9.08 -8.13
N THR A 98 8.47 7.83 -7.68
CA THR A 98 7.84 6.72 -8.39
C THR A 98 6.32 6.87 -8.40
N PHE A 99 5.70 7.21 -7.27
CA PHE A 99 4.26 7.48 -7.21
C PHE A 99 3.85 8.59 -8.18
N LEU A 100 4.52 9.74 -8.12
CA LEU A 100 4.25 10.87 -9.01
C LEU A 100 4.49 10.53 -10.47
N GLY A 101 5.54 9.75 -10.76
CA GLY A 101 5.84 9.29 -12.13
C GLY A 101 4.73 8.40 -12.69
N VAL A 102 4.21 7.47 -11.90
CA VAL A 102 3.09 6.60 -12.29
C VAL A 102 1.81 7.42 -12.48
N GLU A 103 1.55 8.40 -11.61
CA GLU A 103 0.40 9.29 -11.73
C GLU A 103 0.47 10.16 -13.01
N ILE A 104 1.63 10.76 -13.28
CA ILE A 104 1.87 11.54 -14.52
C ILE A 104 1.69 10.64 -15.75
N LEU A 105 2.26 9.43 -15.73
CA LEU A 105 2.12 8.48 -16.83
C LEU A 105 0.66 8.11 -17.08
N GLY A 106 -0.11 7.88 -16.01
CA GLY A 106 -1.56 7.66 -16.07
C GLY A 106 -2.28 8.81 -16.77
N HIS A 107 -2.02 10.05 -16.34
CA HIS A 107 -2.61 11.25 -16.95
C HIS A 107 -2.22 11.46 -18.43
N VAL A 108 -0.95 11.23 -18.79
CA VAL A 108 -0.48 11.33 -20.17
C VAL A 108 -1.14 10.29 -21.07
N LEU A 109 -1.26 9.07 -20.58
CA LEU A 109 -1.93 7.98 -21.30
C LEU A 109 -3.44 8.24 -21.45
N ASP A 110 -4.10 8.79 -20.43
CA ASP A 110 -5.52 9.13 -20.47
C ASP A 110 -5.83 10.31 -21.41
N SER A 111 -4.89 11.22 -21.63
CA SER A 111 -5.09 12.39 -22.49
C SER A 111 -4.96 12.08 -23.99
N SER A 112 -4.34 10.97 -24.38
CA SER A 112 -4.24 10.54 -25.77
C SER A 112 -5.50 9.78 -26.22
N ARG A 113 -6.07 10.14 -27.41
CA ARG A 113 -7.33 9.54 -27.93
C ARG A 113 -7.27 8.04 -28.11
N ASP A 114 -6.10 7.48 -28.41
CA ASP A 114 -5.89 6.03 -28.56
C ASP A 114 -5.71 5.35 -27.21
N ALA A 115 -5.11 6.02 -26.22
CA ALA A 115 -4.98 5.52 -24.88
C ALA A 115 -6.33 5.48 -24.12
N ARG A 116 -7.28 6.40 -24.40
CA ARG A 116 -8.64 6.33 -23.83
C ARG A 116 -9.37 5.03 -24.17
N ARG A 117 -9.09 4.41 -25.32
CA ARG A 117 -9.60 3.09 -25.67
C ARG A 117 -8.91 1.98 -24.88
N MET A 118 -7.60 2.08 -24.67
CA MET A 118 -6.82 1.12 -23.85
C MET A 118 -7.12 1.24 -22.35
N VAL A 119 -7.27 2.45 -21.81
CA VAL A 119 -7.61 2.70 -20.39
C VAL A 119 -9.00 2.19 -20.04
N ARG A 120 -9.96 2.29 -20.97
CA ARG A 120 -11.30 1.75 -20.79
C ARG A 120 -11.35 0.20 -20.76
N GLN A 121 -10.23 -0.47 -21.11
CA GLN A 121 -10.05 -1.92 -21.09
C GLN A 121 -9.01 -2.39 -20.04
N GLY A 122 -8.64 -1.54 -19.06
CA GLY A 122 -7.58 -1.85 -18.09
C GLY A 122 -6.20 -1.43 -18.63
N GLY A 123 -5.99 -0.12 -18.85
CA GLY A 123 -4.82 0.40 -19.54
C GLY A 123 -3.49 0.27 -18.80
N LEU A 124 -2.39 0.48 -19.54
CA LEU A 124 -1.01 0.35 -19.05
C LEU A 124 -0.74 1.15 -17.77
N GLY A 125 -1.33 2.35 -17.63
CA GLY A 125 -1.18 3.18 -16.42
C GLY A 125 -1.80 2.55 -15.19
N ALA A 126 -3.03 2.01 -15.31
CA ALA A 126 -3.69 1.29 -14.23
C ALA A 126 -2.93 0.00 -13.89
N PHE A 127 -2.42 -0.71 -14.90
CA PHE A 127 -1.59 -1.90 -14.68
C PHE A 127 -0.31 -1.56 -13.93
N LEU A 128 0.45 -0.54 -14.35
CA LEU A 128 1.68 -0.12 -13.67
C LEU A 128 1.41 0.34 -12.22
N TYR A 129 0.31 1.05 -12.00
CA TYR A 129 -0.09 1.47 -10.65
C TYR A 129 -0.37 0.27 -9.75
N LEU A 130 -1.14 -0.71 -10.24
CA LEU A 130 -1.43 -1.93 -9.50
C LEU A 130 -0.18 -2.78 -9.27
N GLU A 131 0.72 -2.87 -10.26
CA GLU A 131 1.98 -3.61 -10.14
C GLU A 131 2.90 -2.99 -9.08
N MET A 132 2.96 -1.65 -9.00
CA MET A 132 3.74 -0.97 -7.97
C MET A 132 3.14 -1.13 -6.57
N LEU A 133 1.80 -1.13 -6.47
CA LEU A 133 1.13 -1.49 -5.23
C LEU A 133 1.46 -2.91 -4.80
N ASP A 134 1.31 -3.88 -5.72
CA ASP A 134 1.58 -5.29 -5.46
C ASP A 134 3.03 -5.53 -5.05
N ALA A 135 3.98 -4.92 -5.77
CA ALA A 135 5.39 -4.98 -5.41
C ALA A 135 5.67 -4.43 -4.01
N SER A 136 5.03 -3.32 -3.61
CA SER A 136 5.19 -2.72 -2.28
C SER A 136 4.68 -3.64 -1.17
N PHE A 137 3.56 -4.32 -1.37
CA PHE A 137 3.02 -5.31 -0.41
C PHE A 137 3.80 -6.63 -0.41
N SER A 138 4.24 -7.09 -1.59
CA SER A 138 4.88 -8.39 -1.77
C SER A 138 6.27 -8.44 -1.14
N PHE A 139 6.97 -7.32 -1.07
CA PHE A 139 8.32 -7.27 -0.52
C PHE A 139 8.38 -7.66 0.96
N ASP A 140 7.45 -7.16 1.78
CA ASP A 140 7.35 -7.53 3.20
C ASP A 140 7.13 -9.04 3.37
N GLY A 141 6.23 -9.62 2.58
CA GLY A 141 5.97 -11.06 2.59
C GLY A 141 7.19 -11.90 2.18
N VAL A 142 8.02 -11.39 1.25
CA VAL A 142 9.26 -12.07 0.84
C VAL A 142 10.30 -12.03 1.96
N ILE A 143 10.51 -10.86 2.60
CA ILE A 143 11.45 -10.72 3.71
C ILE A 143 11.05 -11.64 4.86
N GLY A 144 9.77 -11.67 5.24
CA GLY A 144 9.28 -12.52 6.29
C GLY A 144 9.35 -14.01 5.96
N ALA A 145 9.16 -14.38 4.72
CA ALA A 145 9.37 -15.75 4.30
C ALA A 145 10.84 -16.18 4.46
N PHE A 146 11.81 -15.27 4.20
CA PHE A 146 13.24 -15.53 4.44
C PHE A 146 13.59 -15.62 5.92
N ALA A 147 12.86 -14.93 6.80
CA ALA A 147 13.01 -15.08 8.25
C ALA A 147 12.56 -16.47 8.75
N LEU A 148 11.57 -17.08 8.08
CA LEU A 148 11.05 -18.41 8.41
C LEU A 148 11.88 -19.54 7.81
N THR A 149 12.35 -19.39 6.58
CA THR A 149 13.12 -20.41 5.87
C THR A 149 14.04 -19.79 4.82
N ARG A 150 15.24 -20.37 4.65
CA ARG A 150 16.18 -19.97 3.62
C ARG A 150 16.04 -20.76 2.31
N ASN A 151 15.05 -21.65 2.22
CA ASN A 151 14.80 -22.43 1.04
C ASN A 151 13.95 -21.65 0.04
N LEU A 152 14.59 -21.10 -1.00
CA LEU A 152 13.95 -20.30 -2.05
C LEU A 152 12.77 -21.02 -2.73
N PHE A 153 12.87 -22.33 -2.96
CA PHE A 153 11.80 -23.09 -3.60
C PHE A 153 10.57 -23.17 -2.70
N LEU A 154 10.78 -23.34 -1.42
CA LEU A 154 9.69 -23.40 -0.44
C LEU A 154 9.00 -22.05 -0.32
N ILE A 155 9.78 -20.96 -0.31
CA ILE A 155 9.27 -19.59 -0.34
C ILE A 155 8.46 -19.33 -1.60
N ALA A 156 9.03 -19.62 -2.78
CA ALA A 156 8.39 -19.38 -4.07
C ALA A 156 7.07 -20.17 -4.22
N ILE A 157 7.04 -21.42 -3.79
CA ILE A 157 5.83 -22.25 -3.83
C ILE A 157 4.79 -21.71 -2.84
N GLY A 158 5.18 -21.38 -1.60
CA GLY A 158 4.28 -20.87 -0.58
C GLY A 158 3.64 -19.54 -0.98
N LEU A 159 4.45 -18.56 -1.41
CA LEU A 159 3.98 -17.27 -1.90
C LEU A 159 3.14 -17.41 -3.18
N GLY A 160 3.54 -18.32 -4.10
CA GLY A 160 2.78 -18.59 -5.32
C GLY A 160 1.40 -19.17 -5.05
N ILE A 161 1.26 -20.11 -4.13
CA ILE A 161 -0.03 -20.65 -3.70
C ILE A 161 -0.88 -19.54 -3.05
N GLY A 162 -0.27 -18.73 -2.16
CA GLY A 162 -0.93 -17.59 -1.52
C GLY A 162 -1.46 -16.60 -2.55
N ALA A 163 -0.65 -16.20 -3.52
CA ALA A 163 -1.04 -15.28 -4.59
C ALA A 163 -2.20 -15.82 -5.44
N MET A 164 -2.20 -17.11 -5.80
CA MET A 164 -3.31 -17.74 -6.53
C MET A 164 -4.60 -17.75 -5.71
N TYR A 165 -4.50 -18.01 -4.40
CA TYR A 165 -5.64 -17.97 -3.51
C TYR A 165 -6.25 -16.57 -3.41
N VAL A 166 -5.42 -15.55 -3.16
CA VAL A 166 -5.84 -14.13 -3.11
C VAL A 166 -6.51 -13.72 -4.42
N ARG A 167 -5.91 -14.06 -5.56
CA ARG A 167 -6.50 -13.80 -6.88
C ARG A 167 -7.89 -14.41 -7.02
N SER A 168 -8.06 -15.68 -6.67
CA SER A 168 -9.33 -16.39 -6.79
C SER A 168 -10.41 -15.76 -5.91
N VAL A 169 -10.08 -15.42 -4.66
CA VAL A 169 -10.99 -14.72 -3.73
C VAL A 169 -11.37 -13.34 -4.26
N THR A 170 -10.41 -12.59 -4.80
CA THR A 170 -10.65 -11.25 -5.36
C THR A 170 -11.60 -11.30 -6.54
N ILE A 171 -11.38 -12.23 -7.49
CA ILE A 171 -12.27 -12.41 -8.64
C ILE A 171 -13.70 -12.74 -8.17
N MET A 172 -13.83 -13.68 -7.23
CA MET A 172 -15.12 -14.05 -6.66
C MET A 172 -15.84 -12.85 -6.01
N LEU A 173 -15.15 -12.02 -5.23
CA LEU A 173 -15.71 -10.83 -4.60
C LEU A 173 -16.17 -9.78 -5.61
N VAL A 174 -15.40 -9.60 -6.70
CA VAL A 174 -15.72 -8.67 -7.79
C VAL A 174 -16.94 -9.17 -8.57
N GLU A 175 -16.96 -10.44 -8.98
CA GLU A 175 -18.08 -11.05 -9.74
C GLU A 175 -19.38 -11.04 -8.93
N MET A 176 -19.35 -11.28 -7.64
CA MET A 176 -20.50 -11.20 -6.75
C MET A 176 -20.98 -9.76 -6.50
N GLY A 177 -20.27 -8.74 -6.97
CA GLY A 177 -20.56 -7.33 -6.72
C GLY A 177 -20.55 -6.98 -5.22
N THR A 178 -19.81 -7.74 -4.43
CA THR A 178 -19.79 -7.62 -2.97
C THR A 178 -19.20 -6.29 -2.53
N LEU A 179 -18.17 -5.81 -3.24
CA LEU A 179 -17.47 -4.57 -2.90
C LEU A 179 -18.40 -3.34 -2.99
N SER A 180 -19.25 -3.27 -4.00
CA SER A 180 -20.21 -2.15 -4.19
C SER A 180 -21.35 -2.13 -3.17
N LYS A 181 -21.62 -3.25 -2.47
CA LYS A 181 -22.66 -3.36 -1.45
C LYS A 181 -22.24 -2.83 -0.08
N PHE A 182 -20.94 -2.68 0.16
CA PHE A 182 -20.38 -2.30 1.46
C PHE A 182 -19.77 -0.91 1.41
N ARG A 183 -20.55 0.08 1.83
CA ARG A 183 -20.23 1.51 1.77
C ARG A 183 -18.89 1.92 2.41
N TYR A 184 -18.49 1.26 3.49
CA TYR A 184 -17.28 1.61 4.26
C TYR A 184 -16.10 0.65 4.01
N LEU A 185 -16.24 -0.35 3.13
CA LEU A 185 -15.19 -1.34 2.92
C LEU A 185 -13.94 -0.72 2.28
N GLU A 186 -14.16 0.17 1.33
CA GLU A 186 -13.10 0.92 0.65
C GLU A 186 -12.30 1.77 1.65
N HIS A 187 -12.98 2.47 2.57
CA HIS A 187 -12.33 3.24 3.62
C HIS A 187 -11.48 2.35 4.54
N GLY A 188 -12.01 1.19 4.94
CA GLY A 188 -11.27 0.23 5.74
C GLY A 188 -9.99 -0.24 5.05
N ALA A 189 -10.03 -0.44 3.73
CA ALA A 189 -8.85 -0.79 2.94
C ALA A 189 -7.81 0.35 2.94
N PHE A 190 -8.20 1.59 2.68
CA PHE A 190 -7.26 2.72 2.66
C PHE A 190 -6.71 3.09 4.05
N TYR A 191 -7.50 2.93 5.12
CA TYR A 191 -6.96 3.03 6.49
C TYR A 191 -5.95 1.92 6.79
N SER A 192 -6.19 0.70 6.29
CA SER A 192 -5.23 -0.41 6.43
C SER A 192 -3.93 -0.10 5.67
N ILE A 193 -4.00 0.46 4.46
CA ILE A 193 -2.85 0.89 3.67
C ILE A 193 -2.08 2.00 4.40
N LEU A 194 -2.77 3.01 4.93
CA LEU A 194 -2.15 4.10 5.68
C LEU A 194 -1.40 3.59 6.91
N LEU A 195 -2.03 2.68 7.66
CA LEU A 195 -1.41 2.12 8.85
C LEU A 195 -0.24 1.20 8.50
N LEU A 196 -0.35 0.42 7.43
CA LEU A 196 0.77 -0.37 6.90
C LEU A 196 1.96 0.53 6.52
N ALA A 197 1.71 1.63 5.82
CA ALA A 197 2.76 2.59 5.48
C ALA A 197 3.49 3.14 6.73
N LEU A 198 2.74 3.46 7.79
CA LEU A 198 3.30 3.88 9.07
C LEU A 198 4.10 2.77 9.76
N ILE A 199 3.59 1.54 9.72
CA ILE A 199 4.30 0.36 10.27
C ILE A 199 5.60 0.13 9.51
N MET A 200 5.61 0.21 8.17
CA MET A 200 6.83 0.09 7.36
C MET A 200 7.87 1.15 7.74
N TYR A 201 7.45 2.38 7.96
CA TYR A 201 8.38 3.41 8.47
C TYR A 201 8.91 3.06 9.86
N ALA A 202 8.06 2.59 10.77
CA ALA A 202 8.46 2.20 12.11
C ALA A 202 9.39 0.97 12.12
N GLN A 203 9.22 0.04 11.18
CA GLN A 203 10.11 -1.12 11.00
C GLN A 203 11.55 -0.74 10.68
N SER A 204 11.80 0.47 10.18
CA SER A 204 13.16 0.95 9.92
C SER A 204 13.98 1.17 11.19
N PHE A 205 13.37 1.30 12.38
CA PHE A 205 14.06 1.50 13.65
C PHE A 205 13.61 0.59 14.79
N MET A 206 12.50 -0.18 14.58
CA MET A 206 12.03 -1.16 15.55
C MET A 206 11.53 -2.42 14.84
N HIS A 207 11.80 -3.58 15.41
CA HIS A 207 11.31 -4.83 14.86
C HIS A 207 9.81 -5.00 15.20
N ILE A 208 8.94 -4.92 14.19
CA ILE A 208 7.51 -5.17 14.31
C ILE A 208 7.23 -6.51 13.64
N PRO A 209 6.72 -7.53 14.36
CA PRO A 209 6.38 -8.82 13.77
C PRO A 209 5.30 -8.68 12.69
N GLU A 210 5.45 -9.38 11.59
CA GLU A 210 4.50 -9.36 10.45
C GLU A 210 3.08 -9.77 10.85
N VAL A 211 2.97 -10.66 11.85
CA VAL A 211 1.66 -11.05 12.40
C VAL A 211 0.88 -9.85 12.92
N VAL A 212 1.56 -8.88 13.55
CA VAL A 212 0.93 -7.65 14.05
C VAL A 212 0.43 -6.81 12.88
N THR A 213 1.26 -6.64 11.86
CA THR A 213 0.91 -5.89 10.64
C THR A 213 -0.31 -6.49 9.94
N GLY A 214 -0.30 -7.82 9.74
CA GLY A 214 -1.42 -8.52 9.12
C GLY A 214 -2.71 -8.46 9.94
N LEU A 215 -2.63 -8.68 11.27
CA LEU A 215 -3.80 -8.63 12.15
C LEU A 215 -4.44 -7.25 12.19
N VAL A 216 -3.65 -6.19 12.20
CA VAL A 216 -4.17 -4.83 12.19
C VAL A 216 -4.98 -4.55 10.92
N GLY A 217 -4.47 -4.96 9.75
CA GLY A 217 -5.21 -4.84 8.48
C GLY A 217 -6.53 -5.60 8.50
N VAL A 218 -6.50 -6.86 8.97
CA VAL A 218 -7.71 -7.70 9.10
C VAL A 218 -8.74 -7.05 10.03
N VAL A 219 -8.32 -6.55 11.18
CA VAL A 219 -9.22 -5.88 12.14
C VAL A 219 -9.89 -4.67 11.53
N LEU A 220 -9.16 -3.81 10.82
CA LEU A 220 -9.72 -2.62 10.16
C LEU A 220 -10.75 -3.00 9.09
N ILE A 221 -10.46 -4.00 8.26
CA ILE A 221 -11.38 -4.48 7.24
C ILE A 221 -12.64 -5.08 7.88
N LEU A 222 -12.51 -5.88 8.93
CA LEU A 222 -13.66 -6.44 9.64
C LEU A 222 -14.51 -5.35 10.32
N LEU A 223 -13.90 -4.32 10.90
CA LEU A 223 -14.61 -3.19 11.49
C LEU A 223 -15.38 -2.39 10.43
N SER A 224 -14.77 -2.13 9.27
CA SER A 224 -15.42 -1.43 8.15
C SER A 224 -16.57 -2.23 7.57
N LEU A 225 -16.40 -3.56 7.44
CA LEU A 225 -17.46 -4.47 7.01
C LEU A 225 -18.64 -4.46 7.99
N ARG A 226 -18.35 -4.59 9.30
CA ARG A 226 -19.37 -4.51 10.35
C ARG A 226 -20.11 -3.18 10.31
N SER A 227 -19.39 -2.07 10.17
CA SER A 227 -19.97 -0.73 10.06
C SER A 227 -20.90 -0.60 8.86
N SER A 228 -20.49 -1.14 7.69
CA SER A 228 -21.32 -1.19 6.49
C SER A 228 -22.60 -2.02 6.68
N LEU A 229 -22.50 -3.18 7.31
CA LEU A 229 -23.64 -4.05 7.58
C LEU A 229 -24.65 -3.39 8.51
N VAL A 230 -24.18 -2.71 9.56
CA VAL A 230 -25.05 -1.97 10.48
C VAL A 230 -25.76 -0.83 9.76
N HIS A 231 -25.03 -0.06 8.95
CA HIS A 231 -25.60 1.02 8.16
C HIS A 231 -26.69 0.53 7.20
N ASN A 232 -26.42 -0.54 6.45
CA ASN A 232 -27.37 -1.13 5.51
C ASN A 232 -28.65 -1.64 6.21
N ARG A 233 -28.53 -2.25 7.40
CA ARG A 233 -29.70 -2.71 8.19
C ARG A 233 -30.57 -1.56 8.69
N LEU A 234 -29.97 -0.42 9.05
CA LEU A 234 -30.70 0.75 9.51
C LEU A 234 -31.50 1.41 8.38
N HIS A 235 -30.95 1.45 7.15
CA HIS A 235 -31.59 2.07 5.99
C HIS A 235 -32.58 1.14 5.27
N GLN A 236 -32.58 -0.15 5.53
CA GLN A 236 -33.62 -1.08 5.03
C GLN A 236 -34.87 -1.08 5.90
N ARG A 237 -34.83 -0.45 7.09
CA ARG A 237 -35.95 -0.37 8.05
C ARG A 237 -36.68 0.99 8.01
N SER A 238 -36.14 1.96 7.29
CA SER A 238 -36.77 3.25 7.00
C SER A 238 -37.42 3.24 5.61
#